data_36d908542693337e9132747d29d4787d
#
_entry.id   36d908542693337e9132747d29d4787d
#
_cell.length_a   1.000
_cell.length_b   1.000
_cell.length_c   1.000
_cell.angle_alpha   90.00
_cell.angle_beta   90.00
_cell.angle_gamma   90.00
#
_symmetry.space_group_name_H-M   'P 1'
#
loop_
_entity.id
_entity.type
_entity.pdbx_description
1 polymer ?
#
loop_
_entity_poly.entity_id
_entity_poly.type
_entity_poly.pdbx_seq_one_letter_code
_entity_poly.pdbx_strand_id
1 'polypeptide(L)'
;MKTKILTLLFAFVSVVTMGQKKVIWEDLAVGYSPNPQLMITKVEFSKEKTTLYAAYQYPPDGWFRISGESYLQSEGKTYAIVGSDSIALDEECYTDKDTWLRKFVLYFKPLPLDTKEFDFLEGTTLNDFKVFAIHEKSYTMPVTPVPDEYKADYAEEDVLAEMKYSDEPATIHFKAMNYRKGMNTEVQVQYVDLKNPSKPVDVDVRLDDNGEATLRLPIYFPQIGWASIFNVPWTSQCALYLASGKEVTVLIDMLHDDSGANSKFVGFKGYFAKFDREMYPLVVNYNKAFAETEGTNWKEIHDVATLMNAVKKEKDDGVDILKGFSCSKTAMDYLMADEYNPPYLDNVVADSLLNSKEFTDFVLRHYTKNLYSPTAVFGYPFVDASKYYVKATDARGINADLARYCYYLPLVLNGKDVPKPLIEDKNLSDLYDKYVEEYKQSVASNKEKITGNDHIHYLDMTDVSPDSILSTILNRYKGKTVLIDIWATWCVPCRAAIDQMKPMKQELEGKDIVYIYMTSSTSPFDTWKELIPDIHGEHYYLTGKQLNHILQQYGEQAYPTYAIYNSKGERTYLMTGFPGVEVMKEELENAMKVNQREKLPHD
;
A
#
# COMPACT_ATOMS: atom_id res chain seq x y z
N MET A 1 -9.64 -15.57 7.57
CA MET A 1 -10.65 -16.48 6.96
C MET A 1 -10.02 -17.16 5.76
N LYS A 2 -9.93 -18.49 5.78
CA LYS A 2 -9.28 -19.26 4.69
C LYS A 2 -10.24 -19.32 3.50
N THR A 3 -9.91 -18.66 2.42
CA THR A 3 -10.65 -18.76 1.15
C THR A 3 -10.25 -20.08 0.49
N LYS A 4 -11.18 -21.02 0.42
CA LYS A 4 -11.01 -22.28 -0.33
C LYS A 4 -11.25 -21.98 -1.81
N ILE A 5 -10.20 -22.08 -2.61
CA ILE A 5 -10.30 -22.12 -4.06
C ILE A 5 -10.80 -23.52 -4.43
N LEU A 6 -11.98 -23.58 -5.02
CA LEU A 6 -12.59 -24.80 -5.52
C LEU A 6 -12.14 -25.02 -6.97
N THR A 7 -11.17 -25.91 -7.18
CA THR A 7 -10.74 -26.34 -8.50
C THR A 7 -11.72 -27.39 -9.03
N LEU A 8 -12.53 -27.03 -10.00
CA LEU A 8 -13.38 -27.98 -10.72
C LEU A 8 -12.60 -28.57 -11.92
N LEU A 9 -12.26 -29.83 -11.83
CA LEU A 9 -11.78 -30.63 -12.97
C LEU A 9 -12.96 -30.97 -13.90
N PHE A 10 -12.92 -30.53 -15.14
CA PHE A 10 -13.79 -31.02 -16.21
C PHE A 10 -13.01 -31.88 -17.19
N ALA A 11 -13.52 -33.09 -17.41
CA ALA A 11 -12.98 -34.05 -18.34
C ALA A 11 -13.40 -33.72 -19.78
N PHE A 12 -12.47 -33.85 -20.72
CA PHE A 12 -12.64 -33.61 -22.12
C PHE A 12 -13.57 -34.64 -22.81
N VAL A 13 -14.55 -34.18 -23.56
CA VAL A 13 -15.18 -34.92 -24.64
C VAL A 13 -15.05 -34.10 -25.91
N SER A 14 -14.19 -34.52 -26.83
CA SER A 14 -14.04 -33.92 -28.14
C SER A 14 -15.18 -34.38 -29.05
N VAL A 15 -16.12 -33.49 -29.36
CA VAL A 15 -17.12 -33.70 -30.40
C VAL A 15 -16.61 -33.08 -31.69
N VAL A 16 -16.23 -33.91 -32.64
CA VAL A 16 -15.91 -33.48 -34.01
C VAL A 16 -17.22 -33.32 -34.81
N THR A 17 -17.67 -32.08 -34.94
CA THR A 17 -18.71 -31.72 -35.92
C THR A 17 -18.04 -31.24 -37.21
N MET A 18 -18.38 -31.84 -38.37
CA MET A 18 -18.02 -31.38 -39.72
C MET A 18 -18.73 -30.04 -40.00
N GLY A 19 -18.19 -28.95 -39.52
CA GLY A 19 -18.62 -27.59 -39.76
C GLY A 19 -17.57 -26.66 -39.28
N GLN A 20 -16.97 -25.87 -40.12
CA GLN A 20 -15.94 -24.85 -39.89
C GLN A 20 -14.90 -25.18 -38.82
N LYS A 21 -13.64 -25.24 -39.22
CA LYS A 21 -12.51 -25.51 -38.30
C LYS A 21 -12.46 -24.38 -37.25
N LYS A 22 -12.93 -24.66 -36.03
CA LYS A 22 -12.82 -23.78 -34.87
C LYS A 22 -11.64 -24.22 -33.99
N VAL A 23 -10.91 -23.27 -33.44
CA VAL A 23 -9.92 -23.49 -32.36
C VAL A 23 -10.47 -22.86 -31.10
N ILE A 24 -10.41 -23.55 -29.98
CA ILE A 24 -10.97 -23.11 -28.72
C ILE A 24 -9.89 -23.22 -27.66
N TRP A 25 -9.65 -22.12 -26.93
CA TRP A 25 -8.82 -22.07 -25.74
C TRP A 25 -9.71 -21.91 -24.52
N GLU A 26 -9.68 -22.85 -23.59
CA GLU A 26 -10.45 -22.83 -22.34
C GLU A 26 -9.57 -22.70 -21.10
N ASP A 27 -8.32 -23.15 -21.17
CA ASP A 27 -7.31 -22.98 -20.11
C ASP A 27 -6.31 -21.92 -20.57
N LEU A 28 -6.52 -20.69 -20.11
CA LEU A 28 -5.78 -19.53 -20.56
C LEU A 28 -4.72 -19.09 -19.52
N ALA A 29 -3.64 -18.58 -20.04
CA ALA A 29 -2.66 -17.78 -19.28
C ALA A 29 -2.56 -16.38 -19.86
N VAL A 30 -2.14 -15.45 -19.03
CA VAL A 30 -1.95 -14.03 -19.35
C VAL A 30 -0.58 -13.62 -18.88
N GLY A 31 0.22 -13.03 -19.74
CA GLY A 31 1.55 -12.56 -19.39
C GLY A 31 1.53 -11.36 -18.46
N TYR A 32 0.69 -10.36 -18.74
CA TYR A 32 0.55 -9.15 -17.95
C TYR A 32 -0.82 -8.50 -18.12
N SER A 33 -1.40 -8.00 -17.03
CA SER A 33 -2.59 -7.14 -17.05
C SER A 33 -2.52 -6.08 -15.95
N PRO A 34 -2.59 -4.78 -16.30
CA PRO A 34 -2.73 -3.71 -15.31
C PRO A 34 -4.15 -3.66 -14.70
N ASN A 35 -5.09 -4.43 -15.23
CA ASN A 35 -6.50 -4.42 -14.85
C ASN A 35 -6.94 -5.80 -14.33
N PRO A 36 -6.64 -6.13 -13.06
CA PRO A 36 -6.91 -7.47 -12.50
C PRO A 36 -8.39 -7.85 -12.46
N GLN A 37 -9.26 -6.86 -12.50
CA GLN A 37 -10.71 -7.05 -12.44
C GLN A 37 -11.27 -7.63 -13.76
N LEU A 38 -10.57 -7.42 -14.89
CA LEU A 38 -10.96 -7.97 -16.19
C LEU A 38 -10.28 -9.32 -16.42
N MET A 39 -11.06 -10.35 -16.49
CA MET A 39 -10.60 -11.73 -16.72
C MET A 39 -11.08 -12.21 -18.09
N ILE A 40 -10.15 -12.72 -18.91
CA ILE A 40 -10.49 -13.45 -20.14
C ILE A 40 -10.59 -14.94 -19.77
N THR A 41 -11.75 -15.53 -19.97
CA THR A 41 -12.05 -16.89 -19.49
C THR A 41 -12.04 -17.95 -20.58
N LYS A 42 -12.26 -17.56 -21.84
CA LYS A 42 -12.28 -18.46 -22.99
C LYS A 42 -12.07 -17.68 -24.27
N VAL A 43 -11.44 -18.28 -25.27
CA VAL A 43 -11.29 -17.73 -26.62
C VAL A 43 -11.73 -18.74 -27.68
N GLU A 44 -12.51 -18.31 -28.66
CA GLU A 44 -12.87 -19.11 -29.81
C GLU A 44 -12.42 -18.43 -31.12
N PHE A 45 -11.63 -19.13 -31.90
CA PHE A 45 -11.18 -18.68 -33.23
C PHE A 45 -12.01 -19.35 -34.33
N SER A 46 -12.48 -18.57 -35.27
CA SER A 46 -13.12 -19.04 -36.49
C SER A 46 -12.65 -18.22 -37.68
N LYS A 47 -13.01 -18.66 -38.91
CA LYS A 47 -12.71 -17.87 -40.12
C LYS A 47 -13.50 -16.57 -40.22
N GLU A 48 -14.60 -16.45 -39.46
CA GLU A 48 -15.52 -15.32 -39.53
C GLU A 48 -15.22 -14.27 -38.42
N LYS A 49 -14.86 -14.75 -37.25
CA LYS A 49 -14.60 -13.88 -36.07
C LYS A 49 -13.77 -14.59 -35.01
N THR A 50 -13.13 -13.79 -34.16
CA THR A 50 -12.60 -14.24 -32.88
C THR A 50 -13.57 -13.82 -31.77
N THR A 51 -13.88 -14.73 -30.86
CA THR A 51 -14.82 -14.51 -29.77
C THR A 51 -14.06 -14.60 -28.44
N LEU A 52 -14.09 -13.52 -27.64
CA LEU A 52 -13.59 -13.49 -26.28
C LEU A 52 -14.74 -13.59 -25.29
N TYR A 53 -14.65 -14.56 -24.39
CA TYR A 53 -15.50 -14.64 -23.21
C TYR A 53 -14.76 -13.99 -22.05
N ALA A 54 -15.37 -12.98 -21.47
CA ALA A 54 -14.77 -12.17 -20.41
C ALA A 54 -15.68 -12.10 -19.18
N ALA A 55 -15.07 -11.80 -18.06
CA ALA A 55 -15.75 -11.49 -16.82
C ALA A 55 -15.08 -10.29 -16.16
N TYR A 56 -15.88 -9.38 -15.63
CA TYR A 56 -15.42 -8.28 -14.82
C TYR A 56 -15.89 -8.49 -13.38
N GLN A 57 -14.96 -8.40 -12.42
CA GLN A 57 -15.22 -8.59 -11.00
C GLN A 57 -14.92 -7.30 -10.25
N TYR A 58 -15.94 -6.72 -9.63
CA TYR A 58 -15.84 -5.50 -8.84
C TYR A 58 -16.97 -5.44 -7.80
N PRO A 59 -16.80 -4.75 -6.65
CA PRO A 59 -17.87 -4.57 -5.67
C PRO A 59 -19.16 -4.02 -6.29
N PRO A 60 -20.33 -4.31 -5.70
CA PRO A 60 -21.62 -3.80 -6.18
C PRO A 60 -21.60 -2.29 -6.33
N ASP A 61 -22.38 -1.80 -7.32
CA ASP A 61 -22.49 -0.39 -7.70
C ASP A 61 -21.24 0.20 -8.38
N GLY A 62 -20.16 -0.58 -8.55
CA GLY A 62 -19.07 -0.25 -9.44
C GLY A 62 -19.48 -0.49 -10.90
N TRP A 63 -19.14 0.44 -11.77
CA TRP A 63 -19.40 0.33 -13.20
C TRP A 63 -18.12 0.17 -14.00
N PHE A 64 -18.24 -0.41 -15.17
CA PHE A 64 -17.20 -0.47 -16.20
C PHE A 64 -17.82 -0.22 -17.57
N ARG A 65 -16.99 0.05 -18.54
CA ARG A 65 -17.37 0.22 -19.93
C ARG A 65 -16.32 -0.41 -20.83
N ILE A 66 -16.73 -1.04 -21.90
CA ILE A 66 -15.84 -1.51 -22.96
C ILE A 66 -16.03 -0.64 -24.19
N SER A 67 -14.95 -0.05 -24.68
CA SER A 67 -14.97 0.86 -25.82
C SER A 67 -15.25 0.10 -27.13
N GLY A 68 -16.06 0.71 -28.01
CA GLY A 68 -16.26 0.26 -29.39
C GLY A 68 -15.01 0.41 -30.29
N GLU A 69 -13.93 1.04 -29.78
CA GLU A 69 -12.64 1.14 -30.47
C GLU A 69 -11.66 0.04 -30.02
N SER A 70 -12.07 -0.87 -29.14
CA SER A 70 -11.25 -2.00 -28.69
C SER A 70 -10.75 -2.87 -29.83
N TYR A 71 -9.57 -3.43 -29.66
CA TYR A 71 -8.98 -4.32 -30.66
C TYR A 71 -8.12 -5.42 -30.04
N LEU A 72 -7.93 -6.51 -30.80
CA LEU A 72 -6.88 -7.47 -30.52
C LEU A 72 -5.64 -7.11 -31.33
N GLN A 73 -4.47 -7.41 -30.77
CA GLN A 73 -3.20 -7.24 -31.46
C GLN A 73 -2.40 -8.55 -31.44
N SER A 74 -1.95 -9.00 -32.61
CA SER A 74 -1.08 -10.17 -32.76
C SER A 74 -0.14 -9.95 -33.92
N GLU A 75 1.16 -10.27 -33.75
CA GLU A 75 2.20 -10.15 -34.78
C GLU A 75 2.22 -8.76 -35.48
N GLY A 76 2.02 -7.70 -34.70
CA GLY A 76 2.01 -6.32 -35.20
C GLY A 76 0.75 -5.92 -35.99
N LYS A 77 -0.25 -6.77 -36.09
CA LYS A 77 -1.54 -6.49 -36.75
C LYS A 77 -2.64 -6.30 -35.73
N THR A 78 -3.60 -5.44 -36.05
CA THR A 78 -4.76 -5.14 -35.21
C THR A 78 -6.06 -5.73 -35.80
N TYR A 79 -6.94 -6.19 -34.91
CA TYR A 79 -8.21 -6.83 -35.24
C TYR A 79 -9.31 -6.14 -34.43
N ALA A 80 -10.03 -5.22 -35.08
CA ALA A 80 -11.00 -4.37 -34.41
C ALA A 80 -12.18 -5.18 -33.85
N ILE A 81 -12.77 -4.69 -32.77
CA ILE A 81 -14.02 -5.19 -32.22
C ILE A 81 -15.14 -5.01 -33.25
N VAL A 82 -16.07 -5.96 -33.34
CA VAL A 82 -17.20 -5.92 -34.26
C VAL A 82 -18.54 -6.04 -33.55
N GLY A 83 -18.54 -6.24 -32.24
CA GLY A 83 -19.74 -6.30 -31.42
C GLY A 83 -19.52 -6.97 -30.08
N SER A 84 -20.57 -7.04 -29.28
CA SER A 84 -20.59 -7.64 -27.98
C SER A 84 -21.91 -8.35 -27.69
N ASP A 85 -21.94 -9.19 -26.64
CA ASP A 85 -23.15 -9.79 -26.08
C ASP A 85 -23.14 -9.66 -24.57
N SER A 86 -24.32 -9.48 -23.98
CA SER A 86 -24.56 -9.26 -22.55
C SER A 86 -24.08 -7.92 -21.98
N ILE A 87 -23.42 -7.09 -22.79
CA ILE A 87 -23.11 -5.67 -22.55
C ILE A 87 -23.28 -4.87 -23.85
N ALA A 88 -23.57 -3.58 -23.77
CA ALA A 88 -23.45 -2.66 -24.89
C ALA A 88 -22.05 -2.00 -24.88
N LEU A 89 -21.46 -1.81 -26.07
CA LEU A 89 -20.19 -1.07 -26.17
C LEU A 89 -20.45 0.41 -25.92
N ASP A 90 -19.47 1.08 -25.34
CA ASP A 90 -19.50 2.53 -24.99
C ASP A 90 -20.57 2.93 -23.96
N GLU A 91 -21.25 1.95 -23.33
CA GLU A 91 -22.23 2.18 -22.29
C GLU A 91 -21.76 1.66 -20.92
N GLU A 92 -22.24 2.27 -19.85
CA GLU A 92 -21.96 1.83 -18.48
C GLU A 92 -22.61 0.47 -18.20
N CYS A 93 -21.81 -0.43 -17.66
CA CYS A 93 -22.24 -1.76 -17.23
C CYS A 93 -21.92 -1.97 -15.76
N TYR A 94 -22.83 -2.60 -15.03
CA TYR A 94 -22.70 -2.86 -13.61
C TYR A 94 -22.52 -4.34 -13.33
N THR A 95 -21.78 -4.65 -12.26
CA THR A 95 -21.65 -6.01 -11.74
C THR A 95 -22.94 -6.45 -11.07
N ASP A 96 -23.15 -7.76 -11.00
CA ASP A 96 -24.27 -8.34 -10.26
C ASP A 96 -24.07 -8.14 -8.75
N LYS A 97 -25.17 -7.77 -8.05
CA LYS A 97 -25.11 -7.38 -6.62
C LYS A 97 -24.75 -8.54 -5.68
N ASP A 98 -25.10 -9.77 -6.06
CA ASP A 98 -24.91 -10.95 -5.20
C ASP A 98 -23.55 -11.61 -5.47
N THR A 99 -23.14 -11.64 -6.75
CA THR A 99 -21.91 -12.33 -7.18
C THR A 99 -20.72 -11.42 -7.40
N TRP A 100 -20.92 -10.10 -7.46
CA TRP A 100 -19.91 -9.10 -7.79
C TRP A 100 -19.25 -9.30 -9.16
N LEU A 101 -19.93 -10.01 -10.06
CA LEU A 101 -19.40 -10.46 -11.33
C LEU A 101 -20.32 -10.06 -12.48
N ARG A 102 -19.74 -9.61 -13.60
CA ARG A 102 -20.42 -9.44 -14.87
C ARG A 102 -19.73 -10.27 -15.94
N LYS A 103 -20.41 -11.25 -16.51
CA LYS A 103 -19.92 -12.04 -17.63
C LYS A 103 -20.46 -11.46 -18.94
N PHE A 104 -19.61 -11.42 -19.96
CA PHE A 104 -19.96 -10.89 -21.27
C PHE A 104 -19.10 -11.50 -22.37
N VAL A 105 -19.46 -11.23 -23.63
CA VAL A 105 -18.77 -11.74 -24.81
C VAL A 105 -18.41 -10.58 -25.73
N LEU A 106 -17.20 -10.58 -26.25
CA LEU A 106 -16.71 -9.61 -27.23
C LEU A 106 -16.38 -10.32 -28.53
N TYR A 107 -16.77 -9.72 -29.65
CA TYR A 107 -16.53 -10.23 -31.00
C TYR A 107 -15.54 -9.32 -31.71
N PHE A 108 -14.54 -9.94 -32.35
CA PHE A 108 -13.49 -9.24 -33.10
C PHE A 108 -13.38 -9.77 -34.52
N LYS A 109 -12.76 -8.99 -35.43
CA LYS A 109 -12.30 -9.51 -36.71
C LYS A 109 -11.46 -10.76 -36.47
N PRO A 110 -11.48 -11.74 -37.40
CA PRO A 110 -10.88 -13.06 -37.18
C PRO A 110 -9.34 -12.96 -37.06
N LEU A 111 -8.79 -13.46 -35.95
CA LEU A 111 -7.38 -13.80 -35.84
C LEU A 111 -7.08 -15.09 -36.66
N PRO A 112 -5.84 -15.27 -37.14
CA PRO A 112 -5.39 -16.53 -37.72
C PRO A 112 -5.66 -17.73 -36.79
N LEU A 113 -6.05 -18.87 -37.32
CA LEU A 113 -6.36 -20.07 -36.53
C LEU A 113 -5.12 -20.71 -35.88
N ASP A 114 -3.93 -20.32 -36.30
CA ASP A 114 -2.63 -20.76 -35.77
C ASP A 114 -1.99 -19.73 -34.81
N THR A 115 -2.72 -18.66 -34.47
CA THR A 115 -2.30 -17.68 -33.47
C THR A 115 -1.88 -18.39 -32.19
N LYS A 116 -0.74 -18.00 -31.60
CA LYS A 116 -0.22 -18.57 -30.37
C LYS A 116 -0.44 -17.66 -29.17
N GLU A 117 -0.37 -16.35 -29.39
CA GLU A 117 -0.62 -15.32 -28.38
C GLU A 117 -1.18 -14.05 -29.03
N PHE A 118 -1.88 -13.24 -28.26
CA PHE A 118 -2.36 -11.93 -28.68
C PHE A 118 -2.61 -11.03 -27.47
N ASP A 119 -2.74 -9.74 -27.71
CA ASP A 119 -3.12 -8.75 -26.71
C ASP A 119 -4.57 -8.30 -26.94
N PHE A 120 -5.26 -7.98 -25.84
CA PHE A 120 -6.51 -7.22 -25.85
C PHE A 120 -6.22 -5.80 -25.38
N LEU A 121 -6.60 -4.80 -26.17
CA LEU A 121 -6.44 -3.39 -25.87
C LEU A 121 -7.75 -2.64 -26.14
N GLU A 122 -8.26 -1.97 -25.11
CA GLU A 122 -9.41 -1.09 -25.23
C GLU A 122 -9.02 0.25 -25.86
N GLY A 123 -7.81 0.73 -25.56
CA GLY A 123 -7.25 1.99 -26.04
C GLY A 123 -5.80 2.17 -25.60
N THR A 124 -5.35 3.42 -25.57
CA THR A 124 -3.96 3.78 -25.24
C THR A 124 -3.83 4.60 -23.96
N THR A 125 -4.93 5.00 -23.32
CA THR A 125 -4.91 5.76 -22.08
C THR A 125 -4.61 4.87 -20.86
N LEU A 126 -4.31 5.47 -19.72
CA LEU A 126 -4.00 4.72 -18.49
C LEU A 126 -5.19 3.92 -17.97
N ASN A 127 -6.39 4.44 -18.15
CA ASN A 127 -7.62 3.87 -17.58
C ASN A 127 -8.25 2.79 -18.48
N ASP A 128 -7.76 2.64 -19.72
CA ASP A 128 -8.29 1.67 -20.65
C ASP A 128 -7.91 0.24 -20.21
N PHE A 129 -8.81 -0.70 -20.41
CA PHE A 129 -8.52 -2.11 -20.14
C PHE A 129 -7.48 -2.67 -21.12
N LYS A 130 -6.52 -3.39 -20.57
CA LYS A 130 -5.45 -4.03 -21.34
C LYS A 130 -5.09 -5.38 -20.75
N VAL A 131 -4.96 -6.38 -21.62
CA VAL A 131 -4.50 -7.71 -21.24
C VAL A 131 -3.48 -8.15 -22.27
N PHE A 132 -2.25 -8.41 -21.84
CA PHE A 132 -1.13 -8.71 -22.73
C PHE A 132 -0.75 -10.18 -22.69
N ALA A 133 -0.31 -10.70 -23.84
CA ALA A 133 0.13 -12.07 -24.02
C ALA A 133 -0.91 -13.09 -23.56
N ILE A 134 -2.14 -12.96 -24.04
CA ILE A 134 -3.18 -13.97 -23.83
C ILE A 134 -2.82 -15.19 -24.68
N HIS A 135 -2.68 -16.35 -24.05
CA HIS A 135 -2.32 -17.60 -24.73
C HIS A 135 -2.95 -18.81 -24.04
N GLU A 136 -2.95 -19.95 -24.72
CA GLU A 136 -3.32 -21.21 -24.09
C GLU A 136 -2.23 -21.64 -23.10
N LYS A 137 -2.61 -22.08 -21.92
CA LYS A 137 -1.67 -22.42 -20.83
C LYS A 137 -0.66 -23.52 -21.21
N SER A 138 -1.03 -24.36 -22.17
CA SER A 138 -0.13 -25.37 -22.74
C SER A 138 0.96 -24.79 -23.65
N TYR A 139 0.82 -23.52 -24.07
CA TYR A 139 1.83 -22.84 -24.89
C TYR A 139 2.95 -22.30 -24.02
N THR A 140 4.16 -22.69 -24.31
CA THR A 140 5.35 -22.12 -23.66
C THR A 140 5.81 -20.90 -24.45
N MET A 141 5.72 -19.74 -23.84
CA MET A 141 6.24 -18.51 -24.45
C MET A 141 7.76 -18.58 -24.64
N PRO A 142 8.31 -17.99 -25.71
CA PRO A 142 9.75 -17.93 -25.91
C PRO A 142 10.43 -17.17 -24.78
N VAL A 143 11.44 -17.76 -24.16
CA VAL A 143 12.24 -17.15 -23.11
C VAL A 143 13.24 -16.16 -23.72
N THR A 144 13.16 -14.91 -23.31
CA THR A 144 14.21 -13.93 -23.60
C THR A 144 15.33 -14.06 -22.55
N PRO A 145 16.55 -14.44 -22.93
CA PRO A 145 17.62 -14.63 -21.95
C PRO A 145 18.02 -13.30 -21.30
N VAL A 146 18.17 -13.32 -19.98
CA VAL A 146 18.75 -12.19 -19.24
C VAL A 146 20.16 -11.94 -19.74
N PRO A 147 20.53 -10.69 -20.12
CA PRO A 147 21.89 -10.38 -20.55
C PRO A 147 22.91 -10.62 -19.44
N ASP A 148 24.10 -11.09 -19.83
CA ASP A 148 25.13 -11.51 -18.85
C ASP A 148 25.60 -10.37 -17.95
N GLU A 149 25.57 -9.12 -18.43
CA GLU A 149 25.91 -7.94 -17.62
C GLU A 149 25.01 -7.73 -16.40
N TYR A 150 23.79 -8.31 -16.39
CA TYR A 150 22.85 -8.27 -15.27
C TYR A 150 22.97 -9.50 -14.34
N LYS A 151 23.85 -10.41 -14.68
CA LYS A 151 24.16 -11.62 -13.88
C LYS A 151 25.55 -11.55 -13.26
N ALA A 152 26.38 -10.58 -13.67
CA ALA A 152 27.75 -10.48 -13.23
C ALA A 152 27.85 -10.26 -11.72
N ASP A 153 28.79 -10.96 -11.09
CA ASP A 153 29.18 -10.72 -9.71
C ASP A 153 30.32 -9.69 -9.70
N TYR A 154 30.09 -8.57 -9.04
CA TYR A 154 31.11 -7.55 -8.84
C TYR A 154 31.81 -7.85 -7.51
N ALA A 155 33.02 -8.40 -7.56
CA ALA A 155 33.75 -8.91 -6.40
C ALA A 155 34.14 -7.84 -5.36
N GLU A 156 34.12 -6.55 -5.72
CA GLU A 156 34.48 -5.45 -4.83
C GLU A 156 33.32 -4.97 -3.93
N GLU A 157 32.12 -5.52 -4.10
CA GLU A 157 30.89 -5.02 -3.51
C GLU A 157 30.34 -5.92 -2.38
N ASP A 158 31.10 -6.92 -1.96
CA ASP A 158 30.66 -7.90 -0.93
C ASP A 158 30.82 -7.38 0.52
N VAL A 159 30.98 -6.09 0.72
CA VAL A 159 31.11 -5.47 2.04
C VAL A 159 30.04 -4.41 2.22
N LEU A 160 29.20 -4.55 3.25
CA LEU A 160 28.22 -3.53 3.60
C LEU A 160 28.89 -2.17 3.78
N ALA A 161 28.26 -1.12 3.25
CA ALA A 161 28.78 0.23 3.37
C ALA A 161 28.82 0.66 4.84
N GLU A 162 29.82 1.47 5.16
CA GLU A 162 29.92 2.08 6.48
C GLU A 162 28.71 3.02 6.74
N MET A 163 28.17 2.96 7.96
CA MET A 163 27.14 3.87 8.42
C MET A 163 27.70 5.29 8.56
N LYS A 164 27.55 6.06 7.50
CA LYS A 164 28.02 7.44 7.40
C LYS A 164 26.96 8.28 6.70
N TYR A 165 26.71 9.46 7.25
CA TYR A 165 25.81 10.43 6.64
C TYR A 165 26.35 10.91 5.27
N SER A 166 25.49 10.96 4.29
CA SER A 166 25.70 11.62 3.00
C SER A 166 24.35 12.08 2.44
N ASP A 167 24.35 13.19 1.71
CA ASP A 167 23.15 13.78 1.09
C ASP A 167 23.10 13.59 -0.44
N GLU A 168 24.06 12.82 -1.00
CA GLU A 168 23.99 12.44 -2.40
C GLU A 168 22.85 11.44 -2.64
N PRO A 169 22.01 11.63 -3.66
CA PRO A 169 20.89 10.71 -3.89
C PRO A 169 21.38 9.33 -4.35
N ALA A 170 20.71 8.27 -3.88
CA ALA A 170 20.82 6.97 -4.53
C ALA A 170 20.00 6.96 -5.81
N THR A 171 20.48 6.30 -6.85
CA THR A 171 19.81 6.23 -8.15
C THR A 171 19.45 4.78 -8.50
N ILE A 172 18.18 4.55 -8.86
CA ILE A 172 17.69 3.26 -9.34
C ILE A 172 17.23 3.43 -10.78
N HIS A 173 17.79 2.63 -11.69
CA HIS A 173 17.34 2.55 -13.07
C HIS A 173 16.52 1.26 -13.24
N PHE A 174 15.27 1.38 -13.64
CA PHE A 174 14.43 0.25 -14.00
C PHE A 174 14.43 0.08 -15.52
N LYS A 175 14.59 -1.15 -16.00
CA LYS A 175 14.50 -1.53 -17.40
C LYS A 175 13.65 -2.77 -17.54
N ALA A 176 12.73 -2.78 -18.49
CA ALA A 176 11.83 -3.91 -18.69
C ALA A 176 12.15 -4.65 -19.99
N MET A 177 12.38 -5.96 -19.89
CA MET A 177 12.40 -6.89 -21.01
C MET A 177 10.96 -7.27 -21.37
N ASN A 178 10.75 -7.62 -22.64
CA ASN A 178 9.44 -8.03 -23.14
C ASN A 178 8.33 -6.99 -22.92
N TYR A 179 8.72 -5.74 -22.74
CA TYR A 179 7.80 -4.62 -22.54
C TYR A 179 7.02 -4.32 -23.82
N ARG A 180 5.74 -4.13 -23.70
CA ARG A 180 4.85 -3.72 -24.81
C ARG A 180 4.28 -2.35 -24.49
N LYS A 181 4.30 -1.47 -25.50
CA LYS A 181 3.73 -0.13 -25.36
C LYS A 181 2.30 -0.18 -24.81
N GLY A 182 2.04 0.62 -23.78
CA GLY A 182 0.74 0.65 -23.10
C GLY A 182 0.62 -0.29 -21.91
N MET A 183 1.65 -1.05 -21.55
CA MET A 183 1.66 -1.80 -20.29
C MET A 183 1.53 -0.87 -19.08
N ASN A 184 2.07 0.35 -19.17
CA ASN A 184 1.94 1.39 -18.14
C ASN A 184 2.31 0.89 -16.72
N THR A 185 3.35 0.09 -16.65
CA THR A 185 3.77 -0.55 -15.39
C THR A 185 4.28 0.48 -14.40
N GLU A 186 3.80 0.40 -13.18
CA GLU A 186 4.33 1.15 -12.04
C GLU A 186 5.17 0.23 -11.16
N VAL A 187 6.33 0.74 -10.74
CA VAL A 187 7.18 0.12 -9.74
C VAL A 187 7.09 0.97 -8.48
N GLN A 188 6.65 0.38 -7.39
CA GLN A 188 6.65 1.01 -6.08
C GLN A 188 7.98 0.70 -5.39
N VAL A 189 8.65 1.73 -4.89
CA VAL A 189 9.87 1.59 -4.08
C VAL A 189 9.59 2.06 -2.68
N GLN A 190 9.79 1.18 -1.72
CA GLN A 190 9.64 1.44 -0.29
C GLN A 190 11.02 1.61 0.36
N TYR A 191 11.18 2.67 1.14
CA TYR A 191 12.40 2.95 1.90
C TYR A 191 12.09 3.79 3.13
N VAL A 192 13.06 4.01 4.03
CA VAL A 192 12.92 4.90 5.19
C VAL A 192 13.49 6.28 4.85
N ASP A 193 12.63 7.31 4.91
CA ASP A 193 13.03 8.71 4.78
C ASP A 193 13.23 9.36 6.16
N LEU A 194 14.38 9.99 6.36
CA LEU A 194 14.67 10.70 7.61
C LEU A 194 13.76 11.92 7.85
N LYS A 195 13.05 12.41 6.86
CA LYS A 195 12.03 13.45 7.07
C LYS A 195 10.87 12.93 7.94
N ASN A 196 10.52 11.65 7.80
CA ASN A 196 9.52 11.00 8.63
C ASN A 196 9.90 9.53 8.88
N PRO A 197 10.84 9.27 9.77
CA PRO A 197 11.35 7.92 9.97
C PRO A 197 10.36 6.96 10.65
N SER A 198 9.21 7.44 11.13
CA SER A 198 8.24 6.61 11.87
C SER A 198 7.55 5.54 11.02
N LYS A 199 7.65 5.61 9.69
CA LYS A 199 7.07 4.65 8.77
C LYS A 199 7.84 4.64 7.44
N PRO A 200 7.84 3.53 6.71
CA PRO A 200 8.36 3.50 5.34
C PRO A 200 7.62 4.49 4.44
N VAL A 201 8.32 5.00 3.46
CA VAL A 201 7.77 5.84 2.39
C VAL A 201 7.68 5.01 1.13
N ASP A 202 6.54 5.02 0.48
CA ASP A 202 6.29 4.42 -0.82
C ASP A 202 6.41 5.49 -1.90
N VAL A 203 7.24 5.24 -2.90
CA VAL A 203 7.41 6.10 -4.08
C VAL A 203 7.11 5.28 -5.32
N ASP A 204 6.10 5.70 -6.07
CA ASP A 204 5.73 5.06 -7.32
C ASP A 204 6.46 5.71 -8.49
N VAL A 205 7.05 4.90 -9.36
CA VAL A 205 7.65 5.34 -10.62
C VAL A 205 7.07 4.53 -11.77
N ARG A 206 6.63 5.22 -12.81
CA ARG A 206 6.05 4.58 -14.00
C ARG A 206 7.10 4.41 -15.07
N LEU A 207 7.15 3.21 -15.66
CA LEU A 207 7.96 2.94 -16.84
C LEU A 207 7.40 3.70 -18.05
N ASP A 208 8.27 4.28 -18.84
CA ASP A 208 7.94 4.97 -20.08
C ASP A 208 7.55 3.98 -21.22
N ASP A 209 7.28 4.50 -22.41
CA ASP A 209 6.91 3.67 -23.58
C ASP A 209 8.02 2.69 -24.01
N ASN A 210 9.25 2.87 -23.56
CA ASN A 210 10.38 1.97 -23.80
C ASN A 210 10.56 0.93 -22.68
N GLY A 211 9.77 1.03 -21.62
CA GLY A 211 9.89 0.18 -20.44
C GLY A 211 11.04 0.62 -19.51
N GLU A 212 11.39 1.90 -19.50
CA GLU A 212 12.47 2.44 -18.67
C GLU A 212 11.96 3.49 -17.68
N ALA A 213 12.58 3.54 -16.49
CA ALA A 213 12.41 4.62 -15.54
C ALA A 213 13.67 4.84 -14.72
N THR A 214 13.82 6.05 -14.20
CA THR A 214 14.91 6.39 -13.27
C THR A 214 14.31 7.07 -12.04
N LEU A 215 14.65 6.54 -10.87
CA LEU A 215 14.25 7.06 -9.58
C LEU A 215 15.48 7.52 -8.79
N ARG A 216 15.41 8.72 -8.21
CA ARG A 216 16.45 9.26 -7.32
C ARG A 216 15.86 9.46 -5.95
N LEU A 217 16.48 8.86 -4.95
CA LEU A 217 15.98 8.83 -3.57
C LEU A 217 16.95 9.52 -2.62
N PRO A 218 16.45 10.29 -1.63
CA PRO A 218 17.29 10.92 -0.62
C PRO A 218 17.69 9.88 0.43
N ILE A 219 18.71 9.10 0.11
CA ILE A 219 19.23 8.05 0.99
C ILE A 219 20.42 8.61 1.77
N TYR A 220 20.19 8.96 3.03
CA TYR A 220 21.22 9.56 3.89
C TYR A 220 22.15 8.54 4.53
N PHE A 221 21.70 7.32 4.72
CA PHE A 221 22.44 6.18 5.28
C PHE A 221 22.17 4.93 4.45
N PRO A 222 23.16 4.00 4.36
CA PRO A 222 22.92 2.71 3.71
C PRO A 222 21.74 1.98 4.34
N GLN A 223 20.81 1.53 3.50
CA GLN A 223 19.59 0.84 3.94
C GLN A 223 19.10 -0.18 2.93
N ILE A 224 18.23 -1.07 3.38
CA ILE A 224 17.44 -1.93 2.49
C ILE A 224 16.13 -1.23 2.16
N GLY A 225 15.87 -1.08 0.87
CA GLY A 225 14.56 -0.76 0.32
C GLY A 225 13.94 -1.98 -0.36
N TRP A 226 12.68 -1.87 -0.72
CA TRP A 226 11.93 -2.90 -1.45
C TRP A 226 11.34 -2.31 -2.71
N ALA A 227 11.56 -2.96 -3.84
CA ALA A 227 10.83 -2.64 -5.06
C ALA A 227 9.75 -3.67 -5.31
N SER A 228 8.53 -3.21 -5.68
CA SER A 228 7.36 -4.05 -5.86
C SER A 228 6.60 -3.68 -7.12
N ILE A 229 6.02 -4.69 -7.77
CA ILE A 229 5.07 -4.51 -8.87
C ILE A 229 3.79 -5.25 -8.48
N PHE A 230 2.67 -4.51 -8.37
CA PHE A 230 1.37 -5.02 -7.93
C PHE A 230 0.43 -5.18 -9.11
N ASN A 231 0.66 -6.16 -9.97
CA ASN A 231 -0.18 -6.41 -11.12
C ASN A 231 -0.54 -7.89 -11.24
N VAL A 232 -1.63 -8.16 -11.89
CA VAL A 232 -2.13 -9.51 -12.09
C VAL A 232 -1.54 -10.09 -13.38
N PRO A 233 -1.25 -11.38 -13.37
CA PRO A 233 -1.67 -12.37 -12.37
C PRO A 233 -0.76 -12.51 -11.16
N TRP A 234 0.26 -11.66 -11.00
CA TRP A 234 1.30 -11.83 -10.00
C TRP A 234 1.69 -10.52 -9.30
N THR A 235 2.10 -10.63 -8.05
CA THR A 235 2.84 -9.59 -7.33
C THR A 235 4.29 -10.02 -7.25
N SER A 236 5.20 -9.12 -7.58
CA SER A 236 6.63 -9.40 -7.58
C SER A 236 7.38 -8.37 -6.75
N GLN A 237 8.38 -8.83 -6.01
CA GLN A 237 9.18 -7.97 -5.15
C GLN A 237 10.67 -8.30 -5.29
N CYS A 238 11.52 -7.32 -5.02
CA CYS A 238 12.94 -7.51 -4.77
C CYS A 238 13.42 -6.59 -3.64
N ALA A 239 14.47 -7.03 -2.94
CA ALA A 239 15.21 -6.17 -2.03
C ALA A 239 16.23 -5.35 -2.81
N LEU A 240 16.50 -4.12 -2.38
CA LEU A 240 17.49 -3.23 -2.96
C LEU A 240 18.35 -2.65 -1.83
N TYR A 241 19.66 -2.88 -1.91
CA TYR A 241 20.60 -2.20 -1.04
C TYR A 241 20.86 -0.78 -1.57
N LEU A 242 20.34 0.19 -0.87
CA LEU A 242 20.41 1.59 -1.24
C LEU A 242 21.50 2.30 -0.45
N ALA A 243 22.42 2.96 -1.11
CA ALA A 243 23.45 3.78 -0.49
C ALA A 243 23.62 5.10 -1.23
N SER A 244 23.92 6.16 -0.47
CA SER A 244 24.10 7.52 -1.00
C SER A 244 25.16 7.57 -2.11
N GLY A 245 24.86 8.29 -3.19
CA GLY A 245 25.74 8.44 -4.35
C GLY A 245 25.98 7.15 -5.17
N LYS A 246 25.23 6.08 -4.88
CA LYS A 246 25.34 4.79 -5.60
C LYS A 246 24.19 4.57 -6.57
N GLU A 247 24.48 3.75 -7.60
CA GLU A 247 23.53 3.45 -8.66
C GLU A 247 23.36 1.94 -8.82
N VAL A 248 22.10 1.52 -9.03
CA VAL A 248 21.75 0.15 -9.41
C VAL A 248 20.80 0.18 -10.60
N THR A 249 21.00 -0.74 -11.55
CA THR A 249 20.04 -0.99 -12.63
C THR A 249 19.34 -2.32 -12.35
N VAL A 250 18.02 -2.29 -12.35
CA VAL A 250 17.14 -3.43 -12.10
C VAL A 250 16.45 -3.82 -13.39
N LEU A 251 16.60 -5.06 -13.80
CA LEU A 251 15.98 -5.61 -14.99
C LEU A 251 14.71 -6.40 -14.61
N ILE A 252 13.60 -6.07 -15.29
CA ILE A 252 12.27 -6.64 -15.05
C ILE A 252 11.86 -7.44 -16.28
N ASP A 253 11.40 -8.69 -16.16
CA ASP A 253 10.76 -9.41 -17.26
C ASP A 253 9.24 -9.33 -17.15
N MET A 254 8.61 -8.65 -18.11
CA MET A 254 7.17 -8.36 -18.03
C MET A 254 6.29 -9.56 -18.37
N LEU A 255 6.75 -10.46 -19.23
CA LEU A 255 5.90 -11.52 -19.78
C LEU A 255 6.27 -12.92 -19.30
N HIS A 256 7.53 -13.12 -18.90
CA HIS A 256 7.99 -14.45 -18.55
C HIS A 256 7.52 -14.84 -17.16
N ASP A 257 6.82 -15.96 -17.07
CA ASP A 257 6.47 -16.60 -15.80
C ASP A 257 7.49 -17.71 -15.52
N ASP A 258 8.57 -17.35 -14.87
CA ASP A 258 9.51 -18.35 -14.38
C ASP A 258 8.93 -18.97 -13.11
N SER A 259 8.14 -20.01 -13.31
CA SER A 259 7.34 -20.70 -12.29
C SER A 259 8.14 -21.22 -11.08
N GLY A 260 9.44 -20.98 -11.03
CA GLY A 260 10.34 -21.39 -9.96
C GLY A 260 10.80 -20.28 -9.01
N ALA A 261 10.83 -19.02 -9.43
CA ALA A 261 11.47 -17.95 -8.64
C ALA A 261 10.51 -16.88 -8.10
N ASN A 262 9.26 -16.87 -8.52
CA ASN A 262 8.22 -15.91 -8.09
C ASN A 262 8.60 -14.43 -8.18
N SER A 263 9.63 -14.06 -8.95
CA SER A 263 10.03 -12.67 -9.10
C SER A 263 10.23 -12.30 -10.56
N LYS A 264 9.63 -11.18 -10.97
CA LYS A 264 9.83 -10.56 -12.28
C LYS A 264 11.10 -9.69 -12.33
N PHE A 265 11.74 -9.49 -11.21
CA PHE A 265 13.04 -8.83 -11.11
C PHE A 265 14.14 -9.84 -11.41
N VAL A 266 14.56 -9.91 -12.67
CA VAL A 266 15.37 -11.03 -13.21
C VAL A 266 16.85 -10.73 -13.31
N GLY A 267 17.27 -9.46 -13.15
CA GLY A 267 18.68 -9.11 -13.26
C GLY A 267 19.00 -7.80 -12.55
N PHE A 268 20.25 -7.69 -12.10
CA PHE A 268 20.75 -6.51 -11.39
C PHE A 268 22.14 -6.18 -11.92
N LYS A 269 22.43 -4.87 -12.04
CA LYS A 269 23.74 -4.36 -12.47
C LYS A 269 24.07 -3.12 -11.66
N GLY A 270 25.31 -3.01 -11.16
CA GLY A 270 25.79 -1.87 -10.39
C GLY A 270 26.07 -2.20 -8.94
N TYR A 271 25.97 -1.20 -8.08
CA TYR A 271 26.34 -1.34 -6.68
C TYR A 271 25.46 -2.35 -5.95
N PHE A 272 26.04 -3.34 -5.29
CA PHE A 272 25.37 -4.41 -4.54
C PHE A 272 24.45 -5.34 -5.38
N ALA A 273 24.61 -5.38 -6.68
CA ALA A 273 23.77 -6.16 -7.59
C ALA A 273 23.69 -7.66 -7.22
N LYS A 274 24.77 -8.25 -6.69
CA LYS A 274 24.79 -9.65 -6.22
C LYS A 274 23.89 -9.82 -5.00
N PHE A 275 24.03 -8.95 -4.01
CA PHE A 275 23.22 -8.97 -2.80
C PHE A 275 21.72 -8.80 -3.15
N ASP A 276 21.36 -7.83 -3.99
CA ASP A 276 20.00 -7.57 -4.40
C ASP A 276 19.37 -8.78 -5.11
N ARG A 277 20.15 -9.48 -5.94
CA ARG A 277 19.72 -10.70 -6.63
C ARG A 277 19.47 -11.88 -5.67
N GLU A 278 20.30 -12.01 -4.63
CA GLU A 278 20.22 -13.11 -3.67
C GLU A 278 19.15 -12.90 -2.59
N MET A 279 18.92 -11.67 -2.16
CA MET A 279 18.16 -11.39 -0.94
C MET A 279 16.70 -11.81 -1.00
N TYR A 280 15.95 -11.46 -2.05
CA TYR A 280 14.53 -11.78 -2.07
C TYR A 280 14.25 -13.30 -2.09
N PRO A 281 14.87 -14.09 -2.97
CA PRO A 281 14.72 -15.55 -2.92
C PRO A 281 15.16 -16.16 -1.59
N LEU A 282 16.22 -15.64 -0.99
CA LEU A 282 16.74 -16.12 0.28
C LEU A 282 15.75 -15.86 1.42
N VAL A 283 15.20 -14.64 1.53
CA VAL A 283 14.17 -14.29 2.54
C VAL A 283 12.91 -15.14 2.37
N VAL A 284 12.43 -15.34 1.14
CA VAL A 284 11.24 -16.17 0.87
C VAL A 284 11.47 -17.62 1.30
N ASN A 285 12.62 -18.20 0.93
CA ASN A 285 12.95 -19.58 1.26
C ASN A 285 13.20 -19.77 2.76
N TYR A 286 13.88 -18.79 3.39
CA TYR A 286 14.10 -18.76 4.84
C TYR A 286 12.77 -18.74 5.60
N ASN A 287 11.88 -17.80 5.27
CA ASN A 287 10.57 -17.69 5.93
C ASN A 287 9.72 -18.96 5.76
N LYS A 288 9.78 -19.58 4.58
CA LYS A 288 9.11 -20.87 4.34
C LYS A 288 9.67 -21.98 5.22
N ALA A 289 10.98 -22.13 5.28
CA ALA A 289 11.64 -23.16 6.09
C ALA A 289 11.43 -22.90 7.59
N PHE A 290 11.48 -21.62 8.02
CA PHE A 290 11.25 -21.23 9.40
C PHE A 290 9.81 -21.54 9.86
N ALA A 291 8.81 -21.33 8.98
CA ALA A 291 7.42 -21.65 9.27
C ALA A 291 7.16 -23.16 9.48
N GLU A 292 8.07 -24.03 9.05
CA GLU A 292 8.01 -25.48 9.27
C GLU A 292 8.64 -25.89 10.63
N THR A 293 9.31 -24.97 11.34
CA THR A 293 9.86 -25.24 12.68
C THR A 293 8.75 -25.19 13.74
N GLU A 294 9.00 -25.79 14.90
CA GLU A 294 8.12 -25.71 16.06
C GLU A 294 8.24 -24.29 16.65
N GLY A 295 7.28 -23.43 16.32
CA GLY A 295 7.27 -22.02 16.71
C GLY A 295 7.17 -21.83 18.22
N THR A 296 7.70 -20.72 18.71
CA THR A 296 7.59 -20.29 20.11
C THR A 296 6.20 -19.77 20.42
N ASN A 297 5.57 -20.22 21.51
CA ASN A 297 4.36 -19.60 22.02
C ASN A 297 4.69 -18.34 22.84
N TRP A 298 4.92 -17.23 22.14
CA TRP A 298 5.34 -15.96 22.73
C TRP A 298 4.39 -15.42 23.78
N LYS A 299 3.08 -15.69 23.68
CA LYS A 299 2.06 -15.19 24.61
C LYS A 299 2.15 -15.82 26.00
N GLU A 300 2.82 -16.94 26.11
CA GLU A 300 3.05 -17.63 27.38
C GLU A 300 4.36 -17.20 28.06
N ILE A 301 5.11 -16.25 27.47
CA ILE A 301 6.35 -15.75 28.04
C ILE A 301 6.05 -14.60 28.99
N HIS A 302 6.29 -14.83 30.28
CA HIS A 302 6.00 -13.86 31.34
C HIS A 302 7.25 -13.42 32.12
N ASP A 303 8.43 -13.97 31.82
CA ASP A 303 9.70 -13.63 32.46
C ASP A 303 10.86 -13.57 31.46
N VAL A 304 11.92 -12.83 31.83
CA VAL A 304 13.09 -12.60 30.97
C VAL A 304 13.91 -13.89 30.73
N ALA A 305 13.96 -14.82 31.68
CA ALA A 305 14.74 -16.04 31.50
C ALA A 305 14.11 -16.95 30.43
N THR A 306 12.79 -17.09 30.47
CA THR A 306 12.02 -17.79 29.43
C THR A 306 12.15 -17.07 28.08
N LEU A 307 12.08 -15.73 28.07
CA LEU A 307 12.28 -14.93 26.85
C LEU A 307 13.67 -15.19 26.24
N MET A 308 14.74 -15.16 27.06
CA MET A 308 16.10 -15.41 26.58
C MET A 308 16.25 -16.80 25.97
N ASN A 309 15.64 -17.81 26.56
CA ASN A 309 15.68 -19.17 26.02
C ASN A 309 14.91 -19.28 24.69
N ALA A 310 13.76 -18.63 24.60
CA ALA A 310 12.95 -18.59 23.38
C ALA A 310 13.69 -17.88 22.23
N VAL A 311 14.22 -16.68 22.48
CA VAL A 311 15.02 -15.93 21.50
C VAL A 311 16.27 -16.72 21.06
N LYS A 312 16.94 -17.38 22.01
CA LYS A 312 18.08 -18.22 21.68
C LYS A 312 17.69 -19.41 20.80
N LYS A 313 16.58 -20.10 21.13
CA LYS A 313 16.09 -21.23 20.34
C LYS A 313 15.77 -20.80 18.90
N GLU A 314 14.98 -19.75 18.71
CA GLU A 314 14.63 -19.27 17.37
C GLU A 314 15.85 -18.84 16.57
N LYS A 315 16.83 -18.20 17.23
CA LYS A 315 18.10 -17.89 16.59
C LYS A 315 18.86 -19.14 16.15
N ASP A 316 18.98 -20.12 17.02
CA ASP A 316 19.71 -21.36 16.69
C ASP A 316 18.99 -22.08 15.53
N ASP A 317 17.66 -22.15 15.55
CA ASP A 317 16.84 -22.69 14.46
C ASP A 317 17.06 -21.91 13.14
N GLY A 318 17.04 -20.57 13.19
CA GLY A 318 17.29 -19.70 12.04
C GLY A 318 18.69 -19.89 11.45
N VAL A 319 19.72 -19.95 12.30
CA VAL A 319 21.10 -20.21 11.87
C VAL A 319 21.22 -21.56 11.19
N ASP A 320 20.58 -22.60 11.74
CA ASP A 320 20.64 -23.94 11.15
C ASP A 320 19.92 -24.01 9.80
N ILE A 321 18.80 -23.30 9.64
CA ILE A 321 18.12 -23.13 8.35
C ILE A 321 19.06 -22.44 7.35
N LEU A 322 19.66 -21.30 7.74
CA LEU A 322 20.53 -20.52 6.85
C LEU A 322 21.76 -21.28 6.38
N LYS A 323 22.32 -22.17 7.18
CA LYS A 323 23.42 -23.05 6.77
C LYS A 323 23.08 -23.99 5.61
N GLY A 324 21.78 -24.24 5.40
CA GLY A 324 21.29 -25.05 4.28
C GLY A 324 21.23 -24.28 2.94
N PHE A 325 21.38 -22.95 2.95
CA PHE A 325 21.31 -22.12 1.75
C PHE A 325 22.71 -21.71 1.25
N SER A 326 22.86 -21.65 -0.08
CA SER A 326 24.05 -21.08 -0.72
C SER A 326 23.79 -19.59 -1.01
N CYS A 327 24.46 -18.72 -0.28
CA CYS A 327 24.38 -17.27 -0.49
C CYS A 327 25.73 -16.61 -0.13
N SER A 328 25.87 -15.33 -0.49
CA SER A 328 27.04 -14.54 -0.09
C SER A 328 27.12 -14.38 1.42
N LYS A 329 28.35 -14.18 1.92
CA LYS A 329 28.56 -13.89 3.34
C LYS A 329 27.79 -12.63 3.77
N THR A 330 27.73 -11.62 2.93
CA THR A 330 27.03 -10.35 3.20
C THR A 330 25.54 -10.55 3.37
N ALA A 331 24.90 -11.34 2.50
CA ALA A 331 23.48 -11.67 2.61
C ALA A 331 23.20 -12.49 3.89
N MET A 332 24.10 -13.43 4.22
CA MET A 332 24.05 -14.21 5.46
C MET A 332 24.18 -13.30 6.69
N ASP A 333 25.21 -12.46 6.72
CA ASP A 333 25.46 -11.54 7.85
C ASP A 333 24.29 -10.57 8.04
N TYR A 334 23.64 -10.13 6.95
CA TYR A 334 22.46 -9.28 7.02
C TYR A 334 21.27 -10.00 7.66
N LEU A 335 20.90 -11.19 7.19
CA LEU A 335 19.78 -11.95 7.76
C LEU A 335 20.04 -12.30 9.22
N MET A 336 21.28 -12.68 9.56
CA MET A 336 21.66 -12.94 10.94
C MET A 336 21.57 -11.71 11.84
N ALA A 337 21.78 -10.51 11.31
CA ALA A 337 21.63 -9.26 12.06
C ALA A 337 20.16 -8.90 12.29
N ASP A 338 19.29 -9.20 11.33
CA ASP A 338 17.85 -8.88 11.39
C ASP A 338 17.11 -9.73 12.44
N GLU A 339 17.56 -10.96 12.71
CA GLU A 339 17.01 -11.84 13.75
C GLU A 339 17.14 -11.27 15.19
N TYR A 340 17.94 -10.24 15.39
CA TYR A 340 18.10 -9.58 16.70
C TYR A 340 17.20 -8.38 16.91
N ASN A 341 16.15 -8.22 16.12
CA ASN A 341 15.38 -6.99 16.14
C ASN A 341 14.26 -7.02 17.19
N PRO A 342 14.34 -6.12 18.23
CA PRO A 342 13.34 -6.05 19.30
C PRO A 342 11.89 -5.80 18.87
N PRO A 343 11.57 -5.23 17.70
CA PRO A 343 10.21 -4.83 17.35
C PRO A 343 9.19 -5.96 17.35
N TYR A 344 9.61 -7.16 16.98
CA TYR A 344 8.69 -8.30 16.98
C TYR A 344 8.27 -8.71 18.39
N LEU A 345 9.08 -8.43 19.40
CA LEU A 345 8.77 -8.78 20.79
C LEU A 345 7.61 -7.99 21.36
N ASP A 346 7.44 -6.72 20.98
CA ASP A 346 6.33 -5.87 21.43
C ASP A 346 4.96 -6.40 21.06
N ASN A 347 4.85 -7.12 19.96
CA ASN A 347 3.59 -7.63 19.44
C ASN A 347 3.24 -9.02 20.01
N VAL A 348 4.21 -9.69 20.62
CA VAL A 348 4.07 -11.11 20.98
C VAL A 348 4.29 -11.38 22.45
N VAL A 349 5.04 -10.55 23.17
CA VAL A 349 5.34 -10.72 24.60
C VAL A 349 4.27 -10.02 25.46
N ALA A 350 3.96 -10.56 26.63
CA ALA A 350 2.96 -9.99 27.52
C ALA A 350 3.31 -8.55 27.96
N ASP A 351 2.34 -7.64 27.98
CA ASP A 351 2.50 -6.22 28.35
C ASP A 351 3.19 -6.01 29.72
N SER A 352 2.95 -6.91 30.66
CA SER A 352 3.58 -6.88 31.99
C SER A 352 5.09 -7.05 31.92
N LEU A 353 5.58 -7.85 30.97
CA LEU A 353 7.01 -8.05 30.75
C LEU A 353 7.62 -6.88 29.98
N LEU A 354 6.95 -6.38 28.92
CA LEU A 354 7.41 -5.27 28.11
C LEU A 354 7.69 -3.99 28.94
N ASN A 355 6.89 -3.77 29.97
CA ASN A 355 7.03 -2.60 30.86
C ASN A 355 7.96 -2.84 32.05
N SER A 356 8.57 -4.02 32.15
CA SER A 356 9.47 -4.34 33.26
C SER A 356 10.89 -3.77 33.08
N LYS A 357 11.55 -3.50 34.20
CA LYS A 357 12.96 -3.11 34.17
C LYS A 357 13.86 -4.21 33.63
N GLU A 358 13.55 -5.46 33.96
CA GLU A 358 14.28 -6.65 33.52
C GLU A 358 14.26 -6.78 31.99
N PHE A 359 13.11 -6.51 31.35
CA PHE A 359 12.99 -6.50 29.89
C PHE A 359 13.83 -5.36 29.28
N THR A 360 13.77 -4.16 29.86
CA THR A 360 14.60 -3.04 29.40
C THR A 360 16.09 -3.40 29.49
N ASP A 361 16.54 -3.98 30.61
CA ASP A 361 17.93 -4.38 30.81
C ASP A 361 18.33 -5.53 29.84
N PHE A 362 17.40 -6.42 29.51
CA PHE A 362 17.59 -7.48 28.49
C PHE A 362 17.80 -6.86 27.11
N VAL A 363 16.91 -5.98 26.68
CA VAL A 363 17.00 -5.29 25.38
C VAL A 363 18.31 -4.53 25.26
N LEU A 364 18.69 -3.75 26.29
CA LEU A 364 19.93 -2.99 26.27
C LEU A 364 21.17 -3.90 26.16
N ARG A 365 21.19 -5.05 26.82
CA ARG A 365 22.33 -5.97 26.78
C ARG A 365 22.47 -6.73 25.47
N HIS A 366 21.36 -7.09 24.83
CA HIS A 366 21.36 -7.99 23.68
C HIS A 366 21.30 -7.25 22.34
N TYR A 367 20.62 -6.10 22.30
CA TYR A 367 20.38 -5.39 21.05
C TYR A 367 21.25 -4.14 20.84
N THR A 368 21.87 -3.61 21.90
CA THR A 368 22.78 -2.45 21.74
C THR A 368 24.05 -2.77 20.94
N LYS A 369 24.33 -4.05 20.66
CA LYS A 369 25.43 -4.42 19.75
C LYS A 369 25.30 -3.74 18.39
N ASN A 370 24.07 -3.60 17.88
CA ASN A 370 23.81 -2.92 16.62
C ASN A 370 24.13 -1.41 16.67
N LEU A 371 24.05 -0.79 17.86
CA LEU A 371 24.47 0.62 18.03
C LEU A 371 25.97 0.83 17.83
N TYR A 372 26.76 -0.23 18.00
CA TYR A 372 28.22 -0.16 17.92
C TYR A 372 28.77 -0.84 16.66
N SER A 373 27.91 -1.41 15.82
CA SER A 373 28.33 -2.04 14.58
C SER A 373 28.60 -0.97 13.49
N PRO A 374 29.80 -0.92 12.91
CA PRO A 374 30.08 0.00 11.82
C PRO A 374 29.34 -0.34 10.54
N THR A 375 28.80 -1.56 10.46
CA THR A 375 28.08 -2.08 9.29
C THR A 375 26.60 -2.36 9.60
N ALA A 376 26.04 -1.71 10.64
CA ALA A 376 24.61 -1.79 10.91
C ALA A 376 23.83 -1.33 9.66
N VAL A 377 22.77 -2.07 9.33
CA VAL A 377 21.91 -1.67 8.23
C VAL A 377 20.77 -0.82 8.79
N PHE A 378 20.65 0.40 8.26
CA PHE A 378 19.51 1.25 8.55
C PHE A 378 18.27 0.74 7.81
N GLY A 379 17.12 0.89 8.39
CA GLY A 379 15.85 0.48 7.81
C GLY A 379 14.73 0.52 8.83
N TYR A 380 13.55 0.09 8.44
CA TYR A 380 12.39 0.11 9.32
C TYR A 380 12.62 -0.65 10.65
N PRO A 381 13.26 -1.82 10.67
CA PRO A 381 13.57 -2.51 11.91
C PRO A 381 14.44 -1.69 12.87
N PHE A 382 15.45 -0.98 12.37
CA PHE A 382 16.28 -0.10 13.20
C PHE A 382 15.46 1.06 13.78
N VAL A 383 14.59 1.67 12.96
CA VAL A 383 13.71 2.77 13.39
C VAL A 383 12.78 2.34 14.51
N ASP A 384 12.14 1.19 14.35
CA ASP A 384 11.21 0.67 15.36
C ASP A 384 11.93 0.30 16.67
N ALA A 385 13.16 -0.19 16.57
CA ALA A 385 14.02 -0.46 17.72
C ALA A 385 14.53 0.83 18.43
N SER A 386 14.48 1.98 17.78
CA SER A 386 15.03 3.25 18.31
C SER A 386 14.47 3.62 19.71
N LYS A 387 13.20 3.30 19.97
CA LYS A 387 12.55 3.48 21.29
C LYS A 387 13.25 2.77 22.43
N TYR A 388 13.98 1.71 22.14
CA TYR A 388 14.80 0.98 23.10
C TYR A 388 16.23 1.52 23.14
N TYR A 389 16.80 1.80 21.97
CA TYR A 389 18.18 2.28 21.84
C TYR A 389 18.41 3.61 22.56
N VAL A 390 17.42 4.51 22.57
CA VAL A 390 17.53 5.78 23.30
C VAL A 390 17.65 5.63 24.82
N LYS A 391 17.32 4.46 25.37
CA LYS A 391 17.51 4.14 26.79
C LYS A 391 18.99 3.91 27.17
N ALA A 392 19.83 3.62 26.15
CA ALA A 392 21.29 3.57 26.33
C ALA A 392 21.89 4.99 26.29
N THR A 393 21.73 5.74 27.37
CA THR A 393 22.07 7.17 27.43
C THR A 393 23.57 7.47 27.30
N ASP A 394 24.43 6.48 27.54
CA ASP A 394 25.89 6.53 27.37
C ASP A 394 26.38 6.09 25.98
N ALA A 395 25.51 5.54 25.14
CA ALA A 395 25.87 5.19 23.78
C ALA A 395 26.29 6.42 22.96
N ARG A 396 27.36 6.27 22.15
CA ARG A 396 27.92 7.31 21.30
C ARG A 396 28.13 6.78 19.88
N GLY A 397 28.34 7.71 18.96
CA GLY A 397 28.59 7.41 17.55
C GLY A 397 27.33 7.46 16.70
N ILE A 398 27.51 7.31 15.38
CA ILE A 398 26.48 7.61 14.38
C ILE A 398 25.18 6.80 14.55
N ASN A 399 25.27 5.54 14.95
CA ASN A 399 24.09 4.69 15.14
C ASN A 399 23.28 5.14 16.37
N ALA A 400 23.96 5.58 17.46
CA ALA A 400 23.29 6.13 18.64
C ALA A 400 22.61 7.46 18.32
N ASP A 401 23.26 8.31 17.53
CA ASP A 401 22.71 9.57 17.06
C ASP A 401 21.49 9.34 16.16
N LEU A 402 21.60 8.39 15.23
CA LEU A 402 20.50 8.01 14.33
C LEU A 402 19.31 7.41 15.10
N ALA A 403 19.57 6.60 16.12
CA ALA A 403 18.50 6.07 16.99
C ALA A 403 17.76 7.19 17.73
N ARG A 404 18.49 8.18 18.27
CA ARG A 404 17.89 9.36 18.91
C ARG A 404 17.10 10.19 17.91
N TYR A 405 17.66 10.42 16.72
CA TYR A 405 16.98 11.12 15.63
C TYR A 405 15.64 10.45 15.30
N CYS A 406 15.66 9.14 15.02
CA CYS A 406 14.48 8.37 14.63
C CYS A 406 13.41 8.27 15.73
N TYR A 407 13.80 8.33 16.99
CA TYR A 407 12.86 8.31 18.11
C TYR A 407 12.25 9.70 18.38
N TYR A 408 13.10 10.74 18.48
CA TYR A 408 12.64 12.04 18.94
C TYR A 408 11.98 12.89 17.85
N LEU A 409 12.42 12.81 16.58
CA LEU A 409 11.84 13.61 15.51
C LEU A 409 10.34 13.29 15.30
N PRO A 410 9.89 12.04 15.20
CA PRO A 410 8.46 11.76 15.10
C PRO A 410 7.64 12.28 16.29
N LEU A 411 8.20 12.27 17.50
CA LEU A 411 7.50 12.83 18.65
C LEU A 411 7.25 14.33 18.49
N VAL A 412 8.27 15.08 18.05
CA VAL A 412 8.15 16.52 17.77
C VAL A 412 7.16 16.77 16.63
N LEU A 413 7.26 16.03 15.54
CA LEU A 413 6.36 16.17 14.38
C LEU A 413 4.90 15.82 14.71
N ASN A 414 4.67 15.05 15.77
CA ASN A 414 3.35 14.77 16.34
C ASN A 414 2.96 15.73 17.49
N GLY A 415 3.64 16.86 17.60
CA GLY A 415 3.31 17.92 18.58
C GLY A 415 3.69 17.63 20.03
N LYS A 416 4.53 16.61 20.29
CA LYS A 416 5.01 16.33 21.65
C LYS A 416 6.11 17.32 22.04
N ASP A 417 5.99 17.89 23.23
CA ASP A 417 7.06 18.70 23.82
C ASP A 417 8.09 17.76 24.45
N VAL A 418 9.20 17.56 23.74
CA VAL A 418 10.31 16.71 24.17
C VAL A 418 11.62 17.48 24.07
N PRO A 419 12.59 17.22 24.99
CA PRO A 419 13.88 17.89 24.91
C PRO A 419 14.61 17.53 23.61
N LYS A 420 15.40 18.48 23.08
CA LYS A 420 16.27 18.19 21.94
C LYS A 420 17.24 17.05 22.30
N PRO A 421 17.30 15.98 21.50
CA PRO A 421 18.23 14.88 21.72
C PRO A 421 19.69 15.32 21.55
N LEU A 422 20.61 14.65 22.24
CA LEU A 422 22.04 14.78 22.01
C LEU A 422 22.41 14.02 20.73
N ILE A 423 22.71 14.74 19.66
CA ILE A 423 23.18 14.21 18.37
C ILE A 423 24.57 14.86 18.15
N GLU A 424 25.63 14.03 18.15
CA GLU A 424 27.02 14.49 18.02
C GLU A 424 27.44 14.69 16.57
N ASP A 425 26.88 13.88 15.64
CA ASP A 425 27.08 14.09 14.21
C ASP A 425 26.41 15.40 13.77
N LYS A 426 27.26 16.32 13.27
CA LYS A 426 26.80 17.66 12.92
C LYS A 426 25.76 17.66 11.81
N ASN A 427 25.94 16.85 10.75
CA ASN A 427 25.04 16.85 9.60
C ASN A 427 23.67 16.31 10.01
N LEU A 428 23.65 15.25 10.83
CA LEU A 428 22.40 14.67 11.34
C LEU A 428 21.71 15.62 12.32
N SER A 429 22.47 16.35 13.16
CA SER A 429 21.91 17.38 14.07
C SER A 429 21.32 18.54 13.27
N ASP A 430 22.02 19.03 12.25
CA ASP A 430 21.55 20.13 11.39
C ASP A 430 20.27 19.70 10.63
N LEU A 431 20.20 18.44 10.16
CA LEU A 431 19.02 17.87 9.50
C LEU A 431 17.83 17.77 10.47
N TYR A 432 18.06 17.36 11.72
CA TYR A 432 17.05 17.32 12.77
C TYR A 432 16.47 18.73 13.02
N ASP A 433 17.33 19.70 13.21
CA ASP A 433 16.93 21.10 13.45
C ASP A 433 16.15 21.67 12.26
N LYS A 434 16.59 21.38 11.05
CA LYS A 434 15.88 21.78 9.81
C LYS A 434 14.43 21.26 9.80
N TYR A 435 14.20 19.97 10.02
CA TYR A 435 12.86 19.41 9.96
C TYR A 435 11.98 19.86 11.14
N VAL A 436 12.56 20.03 12.32
CA VAL A 436 11.84 20.64 13.46
C VAL A 436 11.42 22.08 13.14
N GLU A 437 12.29 22.87 12.52
CA GLU A 437 11.98 24.26 12.14
C GLU A 437 10.94 24.33 11.02
N GLU A 438 11.07 23.51 9.98
CA GLU A 438 10.05 23.38 8.91
C GLU A 438 8.68 23.03 9.49
N TYR A 439 8.63 22.10 10.46
CA TYR A 439 7.39 21.76 11.15
C TYR A 439 6.81 22.94 11.93
N LYS A 440 7.62 23.66 12.71
CA LYS A 440 7.17 24.84 13.47
C LYS A 440 6.64 25.93 12.56
N GLN A 441 7.32 26.19 11.44
CA GLN A 441 6.87 27.17 10.43
C GLN A 441 5.57 26.75 9.77
N SER A 442 5.44 25.46 9.43
CA SER A 442 4.18 24.88 8.90
C SER A 442 3.03 25.07 9.89
N VAL A 443 3.24 24.72 11.16
CA VAL A 443 2.23 24.91 12.22
C VAL A 443 1.84 26.38 12.37
N ALA A 444 2.81 27.31 12.38
CA ALA A 444 2.55 28.74 12.49
C ALA A 444 1.77 29.29 11.29
N SER A 445 2.23 28.99 10.06
CA SER A 445 1.56 29.41 8.82
C SER A 445 0.12 28.86 8.73
N ASN A 446 -0.10 27.63 9.16
CA ASN A 446 -1.41 27.00 9.11
C ASN A 446 -2.36 27.52 10.17
N LYS A 447 -1.84 27.87 11.34
CA LYS A 447 -2.63 28.59 12.36
C LYS A 447 -3.15 29.93 11.81
N GLU A 448 -2.34 30.64 11.04
CA GLU A 448 -2.73 31.90 10.41
C GLU A 448 -3.79 31.70 9.32
N LYS A 449 -3.66 30.67 8.46
CA LYS A 449 -4.64 30.34 7.43
C LYS A 449 -5.98 29.86 8.00
N ILE A 450 -5.97 29.15 9.11
CA ILE A 450 -7.19 28.62 9.76
C ILE A 450 -7.89 29.73 10.55
N THR A 451 -7.15 30.59 11.28
CA THR A 451 -7.72 31.65 12.10
C THR A 451 -8.34 32.79 11.29
N GLY A 452 -8.04 32.91 10.01
CA GLY A 452 -8.60 33.92 9.09
C GLY A 452 -9.84 33.48 8.30
N ASN A 453 -10.35 32.26 8.48
CA ASN A 453 -11.48 31.73 7.71
C ASN A 453 -12.67 31.42 8.64
N ASP A 454 -13.72 32.24 8.55
CA ASP A 454 -14.92 32.12 9.40
C ASP A 454 -15.74 30.82 9.15
N HIS A 455 -15.37 30.02 8.14
CA HIS A 455 -16.07 28.80 7.73
C HIS A 455 -15.32 27.50 8.08
N ILE A 456 -14.14 27.61 8.71
CA ILE A 456 -13.32 26.47 9.09
C ILE A 456 -13.02 26.55 10.57
N HIS A 457 -13.46 25.56 11.29
CA HIS A 457 -13.17 25.43 12.72
C HIS A 457 -12.38 24.16 12.94
N TYR A 458 -11.14 24.30 13.41
CA TYR A 458 -10.29 23.18 13.84
C TYR A 458 -10.18 23.14 15.35
N LEU A 459 -10.42 21.98 15.92
CA LEU A 459 -10.35 21.76 17.36
C LEU A 459 -9.39 20.60 17.64
N ASP A 460 -8.37 20.88 18.43
CA ASP A 460 -7.48 19.85 18.94
C ASP A 460 -8.18 19.07 20.08
N MET A 461 -8.34 17.77 19.88
CA MET A 461 -9.00 16.85 20.80
C MET A 461 -8.06 15.74 21.26
N THR A 462 -6.75 15.91 21.10
CA THR A 462 -5.72 14.87 21.35
C THR A 462 -5.76 14.35 22.78
N ASP A 463 -6.08 15.21 23.75
CA ASP A 463 -6.12 14.86 25.18
C ASP A 463 -7.46 14.22 25.62
N VAL A 464 -8.43 14.10 24.71
CA VAL A 464 -9.72 13.48 25.05
C VAL A 464 -9.65 11.97 24.89
N SER A 465 -10.15 11.25 25.91
CA SER A 465 -10.20 9.78 25.87
C SER A 465 -10.96 9.26 24.64
N PRO A 466 -10.51 8.17 23.99
CA PRO A 466 -11.25 7.53 22.91
C PRO A 466 -12.71 7.20 23.26
N ASP A 467 -12.97 6.74 24.48
CA ASP A 467 -14.32 6.36 24.93
C ASP A 467 -15.31 7.53 25.01
N SER A 468 -14.80 8.75 25.20
CA SER A 468 -15.61 9.96 25.35
C SER A 468 -15.54 10.91 24.16
N ILE A 469 -14.71 10.63 23.15
CA ILE A 469 -14.43 11.57 22.06
C ILE A 469 -15.69 11.94 21.27
N LEU A 470 -16.48 10.95 20.85
CA LEU A 470 -17.70 11.17 20.07
C LEU A 470 -18.73 11.99 20.87
N SER A 471 -18.97 11.62 22.13
CA SER A 471 -19.91 12.34 23.00
C SER A 471 -19.42 13.75 23.31
N THR A 472 -18.11 13.96 23.48
CA THR A 472 -17.52 15.27 23.68
C THR A 472 -17.73 16.19 22.47
N ILE A 473 -17.55 15.65 21.25
CA ILE A 473 -17.77 16.40 20.00
C ILE A 473 -19.25 16.73 19.87
N LEU A 474 -20.16 15.74 19.95
CA LEU A 474 -21.61 15.96 19.79
C LEU A 474 -22.19 16.92 20.83
N ASN A 475 -21.71 16.91 22.06
CA ASN A 475 -22.15 17.81 23.13
C ASN A 475 -21.93 19.31 22.81
N ARG A 476 -20.98 19.65 21.91
CA ARG A 476 -20.73 21.02 21.45
C ARG A 476 -21.87 21.55 20.56
N TYR A 477 -22.61 20.66 19.93
CA TYR A 477 -23.61 21.00 18.92
C TYR A 477 -25.03 20.59 19.37
N LYS A 478 -25.27 20.55 20.68
CA LYS A 478 -26.61 20.26 21.24
C LYS A 478 -27.64 21.22 20.66
N GLY A 479 -28.79 20.67 20.29
CA GLY A 479 -29.88 21.42 19.70
C GLY A 479 -29.80 21.59 18.18
N LYS A 480 -28.73 21.12 17.54
CA LYS A 480 -28.55 21.14 16.09
C LYS A 480 -28.61 19.73 15.48
N THR A 481 -29.00 19.65 14.22
CA THR A 481 -28.80 18.44 13.43
C THR A 481 -27.34 18.36 13.03
N VAL A 482 -26.71 17.20 13.15
CA VAL A 482 -25.27 17.01 12.89
C VAL A 482 -25.11 15.95 11.82
N LEU A 483 -24.38 16.28 10.75
CA LEU A 483 -23.84 15.30 9.80
C LEU A 483 -22.35 15.10 10.10
N ILE A 484 -21.98 13.87 10.44
CA ILE A 484 -20.59 13.45 10.55
C ILE A 484 -20.19 12.78 9.25
N ASP A 485 -19.08 13.23 8.67
CA ASP A 485 -18.39 12.63 7.51
C ASP A 485 -17.00 12.17 7.98
N ILE A 486 -16.79 10.86 8.06
CA ILE A 486 -15.50 10.26 8.37
C ILE A 486 -14.79 9.99 7.05
N TRP A 487 -13.68 10.70 6.83
CA TRP A 487 -12.98 10.74 5.56
C TRP A 487 -11.46 10.66 5.72
N ALA A 488 -10.74 10.54 4.60
CA ALA A 488 -9.29 10.65 4.56
C ALA A 488 -8.81 11.37 3.30
N THR A 489 -7.64 12.02 3.37
CA THR A 489 -7.07 12.79 2.25
C THR A 489 -6.75 11.93 1.03
N TRP A 490 -6.38 10.67 1.23
CA TRP A 490 -6.12 9.68 0.19
C TRP A 490 -7.39 8.99 -0.34
N CYS A 491 -8.54 9.19 0.31
CA CYS A 491 -9.80 8.58 -0.06
C CYS A 491 -10.44 9.32 -1.24
N VAL A 492 -10.22 8.86 -2.45
CA VAL A 492 -10.76 9.47 -3.68
C VAL A 492 -12.29 9.55 -3.65
N PRO A 493 -13.06 8.48 -3.31
CA PRO A 493 -14.51 8.58 -3.24
C PRO A 493 -14.99 9.55 -2.16
N CYS A 494 -14.27 9.71 -1.04
CA CYS A 494 -14.63 10.71 -0.02
C CYS A 494 -14.55 12.13 -0.58
N ARG A 495 -13.45 12.47 -1.27
CA ARG A 495 -13.26 13.81 -1.85
C ARG A 495 -14.30 14.11 -2.92
N ALA A 496 -14.60 13.13 -3.78
CA ALA A 496 -15.64 13.25 -4.78
C ALA A 496 -17.04 13.49 -4.15
N ALA A 497 -17.36 12.79 -3.07
CA ALA A 497 -18.62 12.98 -2.34
C ALA A 497 -18.70 14.36 -1.67
N ILE A 498 -17.62 14.84 -1.05
CA ILE A 498 -17.55 16.19 -0.47
C ILE A 498 -17.84 17.25 -1.53
N ASP A 499 -17.27 17.12 -2.73
CA ASP A 499 -17.51 18.05 -3.84
C ASP A 499 -18.96 17.97 -4.34
N GLN A 500 -19.52 16.77 -4.47
CA GLN A 500 -20.92 16.58 -4.89
C GLN A 500 -21.93 17.15 -3.88
N MET A 501 -21.61 17.14 -2.58
CA MET A 501 -22.48 17.69 -1.53
C MET A 501 -22.47 19.22 -1.46
N LYS A 502 -21.55 19.95 -2.12
CA LYS A 502 -21.46 21.42 -2.06
C LYS A 502 -22.76 22.12 -2.43
N PRO A 503 -23.47 21.79 -3.54
CA PRO A 503 -24.74 22.42 -3.89
C PRO A 503 -25.82 22.19 -2.84
N MET A 504 -25.96 20.97 -2.32
CA MET A 504 -26.91 20.63 -1.25
C MET A 504 -26.65 21.44 0.02
N LYS A 505 -25.38 21.59 0.41
CA LYS A 505 -25.01 22.42 1.58
C LYS A 505 -25.39 23.89 1.38
N GLN A 506 -25.25 24.44 0.18
CA GLN A 506 -25.71 25.80 -0.17
C GLN A 506 -27.22 25.89 -0.09
N GLU A 507 -27.97 24.91 -0.58
CA GLU A 507 -29.43 24.88 -0.51
C GLU A 507 -29.95 24.81 0.94
N LEU A 508 -29.23 24.12 1.79
CA LEU A 508 -29.55 23.97 3.21
C LEU A 508 -28.91 25.06 4.10
N GLU A 509 -28.32 26.09 3.50
CA GLU A 509 -27.74 27.20 4.24
C GLU A 509 -28.80 27.92 5.11
N GLY A 510 -28.39 28.28 6.32
CA GLY A 510 -29.29 28.90 7.30
C GLY A 510 -30.21 27.93 8.07
N LYS A 511 -30.14 26.63 7.80
CA LYS A 511 -30.76 25.60 8.64
C LYS A 511 -29.86 25.28 9.84
N ASP A 512 -30.46 24.77 10.94
CA ASP A 512 -29.74 24.35 12.14
C ASP A 512 -28.99 23.02 11.89
N ILE A 513 -28.10 22.99 10.91
CA ILE A 513 -27.27 21.84 10.56
C ILE A 513 -25.80 22.18 10.81
N VAL A 514 -25.06 21.23 11.36
CA VAL A 514 -23.60 21.27 11.50
C VAL A 514 -23.00 20.13 10.69
N TYR A 515 -22.05 20.44 9.83
CA TYR A 515 -21.28 19.49 9.05
C TYR A 515 -19.95 19.25 9.76
N ILE A 516 -19.69 18.02 10.21
CA ILE A 516 -18.49 17.64 10.94
C ILE A 516 -17.69 16.69 10.05
N TYR A 517 -16.42 17.02 9.83
CA TYR A 517 -15.46 16.23 9.08
C TYR A 517 -14.42 15.66 10.03
N MET A 518 -14.36 14.32 10.12
CA MET A 518 -13.41 13.63 10.99
C MET A 518 -12.38 12.86 10.17
N THR A 519 -11.11 13.03 10.51
CA THR A 519 -10.01 12.27 9.97
C THR A 519 -9.00 11.92 11.06
N SER A 520 -7.94 11.19 10.72
CA SER A 520 -6.88 10.84 11.68
C SER A 520 -5.49 10.90 11.02
N SER A 521 -4.48 10.46 11.77
CA SER A 521 -3.09 10.39 11.32
C SER A 521 -2.84 9.51 10.08
N THR A 522 -3.84 8.77 9.58
CA THR A 522 -3.78 8.12 8.26
C THR A 522 -3.82 9.13 7.11
N SER A 523 -4.37 10.31 7.35
CA SER A 523 -4.27 11.49 6.46
C SER A 523 -3.05 12.30 6.89
N PRO A 524 -2.03 12.50 6.04
CA PRO A 524 -0.91 13.38 6.39
C PRO A 524 -1.44 14.76 6.78
N PHE A 525 -0.99 15.27 7.91
CA PHE A 525 -1.54 16.48 8.52
C PHE A 525 -1.40 17.71 7.62
N ASP A 526 -0.28 17.83 6.91
CA ASP A 526 -0.05 18.94 5.98
C ASP A 526 -0.99 18.85 4.76
N THR A 527 -1.16 17.67 4.17
CA THR A 527 -2.12 17.45 3.07
C THR A 527 -3.56 17.74 3.51
N TRP A 528 -3.92 17.32 4.72
CA TRP A 528 -5.25 17.61 5.27
C TRP A 528 -5.47 19.11 5.42
N LYS A 529 -4.50 19.87 5.92
CA LYS A 529 -4.59 21.33 6.07
C LYS A 529 -4.67 22.08 4.73
N GLU A 530 -4.08 21.55 3.68
CA GLU A 530 -4.19 22.10 2.33
C GLU A 530 -5.59 21.92 1.73
N LEU A 531 -6.29 20.86 2.11
CA LEU A 531 -7.60 20.52 1.57
C LEU A 531 -8.77 21.18 2.30
N ILE A 532 -8.68 21.33 3.64
CA ILE A 532 -9.81 21.83 4.44
C ILE A 532 -10.26 23.27 4.16
N PRO A 533 -9.43 24.20 3.62
CA PRO A 533 -9.90 25.55 3.25
C PRO A 533 -11.07 25.56 2.26
N ASP A 534 -11.19 24.52 1.45
CA ASP A 534 -12.26 24.38 0.46
C ASP A 534 -13.46 23.54 0.96
N ILE A 535 -13.41 23.11 2.22
CA ILE A 535 -14.43 22.24 2.84
C ILE A 535 -15.05 22.96 4.04
N HIS A 536 -16.18 23.64 3.82
CA HIS A 536 -16.87 24.39 4.87
C HIS A 536 -17.48 23.47 5.92
N GLY A 537 -17.10 23.63 7.18
CA GLY A 537 -17.62 22.86 8.32
C GLY A 537 -16.65 22.79 9.51
N GLU A 538 -16.98 21.92 10.43
CA GLU A 538 -16.21 21.67 11.66
C GLU A 538 -15.24 20.53 11.42
N HIS A 539 -13.95 20.76 11.57
CA HIS A 539 -12.92 19.79 11.27
C HIS A 539 -12.28 19.21 12.56
N TYR A 540 -12.21 17.89 12.62
CA TYR A 540 -11.56 17.17 13.71
C TYR A 540 -10.47 16.26 13.17
N TYR A 541 -9.23 16.56 13.52
CA TYR A 541 -8.09 15.70 13.28
C TYR A 541 -7.83 14.89 14.54
N LEU A 542 -8.26 13.64 14.52
CA LEU A 542 -8.24 12.76 15.68
C LEU A 542 -6.99 11.88 15.70
N THR A 543 -6.66 11.32 16.85
CA THR A 543 -5.69 10.21 16.89
C THR A 543 -6.30 8.97 16.23
N GLY A 544 -5.45 8.07 15.71
CA GLY A 544 -5.92 6.81 15.13
C GLY A 544 -6.76 5.98 16.12
N LYS A 545 -6.40 6.00 17.42
CA LYS A 545 -7.17 5.30 18.47
C LYS A 545 -8.58 5.90 18.66
N GLN A 546 -8.69 7.22 18.65
CA GLN A 546 -9.98 7.90 18.79
C GLN A 546 -10.89 7.63 17.60
N LEU A 547 -10.38 7.76 16.37
CA LEU A 547 -11.19 7.52 15.16
C LEU A 547 -11.60 6.05 15.03
N ASN A 548 -10.68 5.12 15.31
CA ASN A 548 -10.98 3.69 15.31
C ASN A 548 -12.04 3.33 16.35
N HIS A 549 -12.03 3.97 17.52
CA HIS A 549 -13.06 3.76 18.54
C HIS A 549 -14.45 4.21 18.06
N ILE A 550 -14.53 5.38 17.36
CA ILE A 550 -15.79 5.85 16.75
C ILE A 550 -16.28 4.86 15.69
N LEU A 551 -15.40 4.43 14.79
CA LEU A 551 -15.75 3.45 13.75
C LEU A 551 -16.22 2.11 14.33
N GLN A 552 -15.60 1.63 15.41
CA GLN A 552 -16.04 0.44 16.14
C GLN A 552 -17.42 0.62 16.77
N GLN A 553 -17.73 1.78 17.35
CA GLN A 553 -19.08 2.09 17.86
C GLN A 553 -20.13 2.12 16.75
N TYR A 554 -19.73 2.46 15.53
CA TYR A 554 -20.60 2.42 14.36
C TYR A 554 -20.73 1.00 13.76
N GLY A 555 -19.85 0.08 14.12
CA GLY A 555 -19.76 -1.25 13.49
C GLY A 555 -19.13 -1.24 12.11
N GLU A 556 -18.41 -0.15 11.75
CA GLU A 556 -17.85 0.12 10.43
C GLU A 556 -16.33 0.23 10.49
N GLN A 557 -15.65 -0.03 9.35
CA GLN A 557 -14.20 0.08 9.24
C GLN A 557 -13.73 0.70 7.91
N ALA A 558 -14.63 1.33 7.15
CA ALA A 558 -14.33 1.84 5.80
C ALA A 558 -14.61 3.34 5.66
N TYR A 559 -14.09 3.94 4.59
CA TYR A 559 -14.25 5.35 4.22
C TYR A 559 -14.93 5.45 2.85
N PRO A 560 -15.82 6.45 2.64
CA PRO A 560 -16.38 7.35 3.64
C PRO A 560 -17.41 6.64 4.53
N THR A 561 -17.59 7.11 5.78
CA THR A 561 -18.69 6.72 6.67
C THR A 561 -19.44 7.95 7.14
N TYR A 562 -20.76 7.93 6.98
CA TYR A 562 -21.66 9.02 7.32
C TYR A 562 -22.56 8.66 8.49
N ALA A 563 -22.70 9.59 9.44
CA ALA A 563 -23.68 9.45 10.53
C ALA A 563 -24.45 10.76 10.70
N ILE A 564 -25.78 10.68 10.83
CA ILE A 564 -26.63 11.85 11.10
C ILE A 564 -27.23 11.73 12.49
N TYR A 565 -27.15 12.82 13.23
CA TYR A 565 -27.74 12.96 14.56
C TYR A 565 -28.76 14.10 14.55
N ASN A 566 -29.91 13.86 15.17
CA ASN A 566 -30.92 14.89 15.35
C ASN A 566 -30.52 15.87 16.48
N SER A 567 -31.31 16.92 16.71
CA SER A 567 -31.03 17.93 17.76
C SER A 567 -31.05 17.41 19.19
N LYS A 568 -31.60 16.20 19.41
CA LYS A 568 -31.56 15.52 20.72
C LYS A 568 -30.26 14.73 20.92
N GLY A 569 -29.43 14.61 19.88
CA GLY A 569 -28.21 13.80 19.89
C GLY A 569 -28.47 12.30 19.63
N GLU A 570 -29.62 11.94 19.09
CA GLU A 570 -29.96 10.59 18.69
C GLU A 570 -29.50 10.36 17.25
N ARG A 571 -28.83 9.25 17.00
CA ARG A 571 -28.40 8.88 15.65
C ARG A 571 -29.58 8.39 14.83
N THR A 572 -29.91 9.08 13.76
CA THR A 572 -31.02 8.78 12.85
C THR A 572 -30.58 8.06 11.58
N TYR A 573 -29.31 8.20 11.19
CA TYR A 573 -28.76 7.59 9.99
C TYR A 573 -27.32 7.14 10.19
N LEU A 574 -26.94 6.04 9.54
CA LEU A 574 -25.56 5.55 9.47
C LEU A 574 -25.39 4.80 8.15
N MET A 575 -24.34 5.15 7.39
CA MET A 575 -24.03 4.53 6.11
C MET A 575 -22.52 4.54 5.82
N THR A 576 -22.00 3.42 5.35
CA THR A 576 -20.67 3.33 4.76
C THR A 576 -20.79 3.37 3.24
N GLY A 577 -19.93 4.15 2.58
CA GLY A 577 -20.07 4.55 1.19
C GLY A 577 -20.97 5.78 1.03
N PHE A 578 -20.82 6.49 -0.08
CA PHE A 578 -21.63 7.67 -0.37
C PHE A 578 -22.97 7.27 -0.99
N PRO A 579 -24.11 7.54 -0.33
CA PRO A 579 -25.42 7.11 -0.83
C PRO A 579 -25.99 7.98 -1.96
N GLY A 580 -25.27 9.03 -2.34
CA GLY A 580 -25.74 10.05 -3.27
C GLY A 580 -26.36 11.27 -2.56
N VAL A 581 -26.36 12.41 -3.27
CA VAL A 581 -26.78 13.73 -2.73
C VAL A 581 -28.24 13.74 -2.31
N GLU A 582 -29.12 13.14 -3.09
CA GLU A 582 -30.57 13.12 -2.83
C GLU A 582 -30.90 12.37 -1.54
N VAL A 583 -30.31 11.18 -1.35
CA VAL A 583 -30.49 10.38 -0.11
C VAL A 583 -29.96 11.16 1.09
N MET A 584 -28.76 11.73 0.97
CA MET A 584 -28.16 12.51 2.06
C MET A 584 -29.01 13.71 2.46
N LYS A 585 -29.60 14.41 1.48
CA LYS A 585 -30.50 15.53 1.69
C LYS A 585 -31.78 15.08 2.41
N GLU A 586 -32.40 14.00 1.92
CA GLU A 586 -33.63 13.45 2.52
C GLU A 586 -33.42 13.06 3.99
N GLU A 587 -32.32 12.39 4.31
CA GLU A 587 -32.00 11.96 5.67
C GLU A 587 -31.70 13.14 6.61
N LEU A 588 -31.03 14.20 6.10
CA LEU A 588 -30.86 15.45 6.85
C LEU A 588 -32.21 16.14 7.13
N GLU A 589 -33.08 16.23 6.14
CA GLU A 589 -34.42 16.81 6.30
C GLU A 589 -35.28 16.00 7.27
N ASN A 590 -35.18 14.66 7.24
CA ASN A 590 -35.88 13.78 8.16
C ASN A 590 -35.39 13.97 9.61
N ALA A 591 -34.07 14.07 9.82
CA ALA A 591 -33.48 14.35 11.12
C ALA A 591 -33.93 15.72 11.70
N MET A 592 -34.12 16.74 10.82
CA MET A 592 -34.65 18.05 11.23
C MET A 592 -36.14 18.02 11.59
N LYS A 593 -36.97 17.21 10.91
CA LYS A 593 -38.43 17.14 11.15
C LYS A 593 -38.77 16.62 12.56
N VAL A 594 -37.92 15.77 13.13
CA VAL A 594 -38.07 15.31 14.53
C VAL A 594 -38.07 16.49 15.51
N ASN A 595 -37.40 17.60 15.15
CA ASN A 595 -37.29 18.81 15.95
C ASN A 595 -38.54 19.70 15.91
N GLN A 596 -39.33 19.62 14.82
CA GLN A 596 -40.49 20.49 14.61
C GLN A 596 -41.78 19.97 15.24
N ARG A 597 -41.89 18.64 15.44
CA ARG A 597 -43.11 18.04 16.03
C ARG A 597 -43.35 18.36 17.52
N GLU A 598 -42.30 18.81 18.24
CA GLU A 598 -42.42 19.20 19.65
C GLU A 598 -42.57 20.70 19.90
N LYS A 599 -42.48 21.54 18.84
CA LYS A 599 -42.67 22.99 18.94
C LYS A 599 -44.15 23.41 18.71
N LEU A 600 -45.04 22.49 18.42
CA LEU A 600 -46.48 22.76 18.37
C LEU A 600 -47.05 22.76 19.80
N PRO A 601 -47.60 23.86 20.31
CA PRO A 601 -48.31 23.85 21.59
C PRO A 601 -49.46 22.86 21.50
N HIS A 602 -49.62 22.04 22.51
CA HIS A 602 -50.86 21.29 22.73
C HIS A 602 -51.94 22.32 23.06
N ASP A 603 -52.81 22.63 22.09
CA ASP A 603 -54.10 23.29 22.33
C ASP A 603 -55.07 22.30 23.03
#